data_2ea9fbcd85a0e45f1595f1e4b3c49101
#
_entry.id   2ea9fbcd85a0e45f1595f1e4b3c49101
#
_cell.length_a   1.000
_cell.length_b   1.000
_cell.length_c   1.000
_cell.angle_alpha   90.00
_cell.angle_beta   90.00
_cell.angle_gamma   90.00
#
_symmetry.space_group_name_H-M   'P 1'
#
loop_
_entity.id
_entity.type
_entity.pdbx_description
1 polymer ?
#
loop_
_entity_poly.entity_id
_entity_poly.type
_entity_poly.pdbx_seq_one_letter_code
_entity_poly.pdbx_strand_id
1 'polypeptide(L)'
;VTGAAQMDGAILVVAATDGPMPQTREHILLARQVGVPKIVVFMNKVDMVDDPELLDLVEMEIRELLSFYQFDGDNTPIIRGSALGGLNKDANWVPKINELMAAVDSFIPIPPREVDKPFLMPVEDVFSITGRGTVATGRIETGIINSGDEVEILGMQEEKMKSVVTGVEMFRKLLDKGEAGDNVGLLLRGIDKDKIRRGMVIAKPGSITPHTDFKAEIYVLKKEEGGRHTPFHNKYRPQFYLRTTDVTGEIDLPEGREMVMPGDNVT
;
A
#
# COMPACT_ATOMS: atom_id res chain seq x y z
N VAL A 1 2.19 1.17 -6.81
CA VAL A 1 2.39 2.14 -5.70
C VAL A 1 1.15 2.19 -4.81
N THR A 2 -0.03 2.46 -5.34
CA THR A 2 -1.26 2.67 -4.54
C THR A 2 -1.67 1.49 -3.66
N GLY A 3 -1.64 0.25 -4.19
CA GLY A 3 -1.93 -0.94 -3.38
C GLY A 3 -0.87 -1.23 -2.32
N ALA A 4 0.39 -0.87 -2.59
CA ALA A 4 1.48 -1.06 -1.64
C ALA A 4 1.37 -0.10 -0.43
N ALA A 5 0.88 1.12 -0.63
CA ALA A 5 0.73 2.12 0.44
C ALA A 5 -0.29 1.72 1.53
N GLN A 6 -1.09 0.69 1.30
CA GLN A 6 -2.12 0.21 2.22
C GLN A 6 -1.73 -1.06 2.96
N MET A 7 -0.53 -1.59 2.70
CA MET A 7 -0.08 -2.84 3.32
C MET A 7 0.41 -2.60 4.75
N ASP A 8 -0.08 -3.41 5.67
CA ASP A 8 0.39 -3.46 7.05
C ASP A 8 1.64 -4.34 7.21
N GLY A 9 1.93 -5.14 6.21
CA GLY A 9 3.10 -5.99 6.06
C GLY A 9 3.12 -6.60 4.67
N ALA A 10 4.19 -7.29 4.30
CA ALA A 10 4.30 -7.91 2.99
C ALA A 10 4.88 -9.33 3.07
N ILE A 11 4.42 -10.20 2.17
CA ILE A 11 5.08 -11.45 1.87
C ILE A 11 5.84 -11.26 0.55
N LEU A 12 7.17 -11.29 0.62
CA LEU A 12 8.03 -11.26 -0.56
C LEU A 12 8.25 -12.69 -1.07
N VAL A 13 7.83 -12.95 -2.29
CA VAL A 13 8.03 -14.26 -2.92
C VAL A 13 9.22 -14.21 -3.85
N VAL A 14 10.22 -15.06 -3.61
CA VAL A 14 11.44 -15.18 -4.43
C VAL A 14 11.58 -16.64 -4.87
N ALA A 15 11.84 -16.89 -6.15
CA ALA A 15 12.10 -18.23 -6.63
C ALA A 15 13.51 -18.66 -6.25
N ALA A 16 13.66 -19.80 -5.60
CA ALA A 16 14.96 -20.37 -5.24
C ALA A 16 15.84 -20.70 -6.47
N THR A 17 15.21 -20.98 -7.61
CA THR A 17 15.90 -21.26 -8.87
C THR A 17 16.59 -20.05 -9.49
N ASP A 18 16.08 -18.85 -9.24
CA ASP A 18 16.49 -17.61 -9.92
C ASP A 18 17.16 -16.61 -8.98
N GLY A 19 16.92 -16.76 -7.67
CA GLY A 19 17.36 -15.79 -6.65
C GLY A 19 16.66 -14.43 -6.76
N PRO A 20 17.18 -13.39 -6.10
CA PRO A 20 16.60 -12.04 -6.17
C PRO A 20 16.87 -11.41 -7.54
N MET A 21 15.82 -11.26 -8.32
CA MET A 21 15.81 -10.62 -9.65
C MET A 21 15.68 -9.07 -9.53
N PRO A 22 15.89 -8.30 -10.62
CA PRO A 22 15.70 -6.85 -10.62
C PRO A 22 14.35 -6.39 -10.08
N GLN A 23 13.26 -7.09 -10.44
CA GLN A 23 11.92 -6.78 -9.91
C GLN A 23 11.84 -6.99 -8.40
N THR A 24 12.56 -7.96 -7.84
CA THR A 24 12.62 -8.17 -6.38
C THR A 24 13.17 -6.94 -5.68
N ARG A 25 14.23 -6.34 -6.24
CA ARG A 25 14.82 -5.09 -5.75
C ARG A 25 13.84 -3.93 -5.81
N GLU A 26 13.14 -3.77 -6.92
CA GLU A 26 12.12 -2.74 -7.10
C GLU A 26 10.95 -2.91 -6.11
N HIS A 27 10.51 -4.13 -5.85
CA HIS A 27 9.44 -4.40 -4.90
C HIS A 27 9.86 -4.08 -3.45
N ILE A 28 11.07 -4.44 -3.04
CA ILE A 28 11.58 -4.12 -1.70
C ILE A 28 11.75 -2.60 -1.53
N LEU A 29 12.33 -1.93 -2.54
CA LEU A 29 12.46 -0.48 -2.56
C LEU A 29 11.08 0.20 -2.43
N LEU A 30 10.11 -0.24 -3.23
CA LEU A 30 8.75 0.29 -3.18
C LEU A 30 8.12 0.08 -1.79
N ALA A 31 8.23 -1.13 -1.23
CA ALA A 31 7.73 -1.43 0.10
C ALA A 31 8.35 -0.48 1.16
N ARG A 32 9.66 -0.19 1.04
CA ARG A 32 10.33 0.75 1.92
C ARG A 32 9.82 2.18 1.75
N GLN A 33 9.66 2.64 0.51
CA GLN A 33 9.19 4.00 0.20
C GLN A 33 7.75 4.26 0.68
N VAL A 34 6.88 3.27 0.60
CA VAL A 34 5.48 3.40 1.06
C VAL A 34 5.31 3.11 2.56
N GLY A 35 6.40 2.79 3.27
CA GLY A 35 6.37 2.63 4.72
C GLY A 35 5.87 1.27 5.20
N VAL A 36 5.97 0.21 4.41
CA VAL A 36 5.68 -1.17 4.88
C VAL A 36 6.58 -1.51 6.07
N PRO A 37 6.05 -1.81 7.25
CA PRO A 37 6.85 -1.92 8.46
C PRO A 37 7.71 -3.18 8.50
N LYS A 38 7.20 -4.30 8.00
CA LYS A 38 7.85 -5.62 8.04
C LYS A 38 7.56 -6.43 6.78
N ILE A 39 8.53 -7.26 6.41
CA ILE A 39 8.45 -8.21 5.28
C ILE A 39 8.73 -9.61 5.83
N VAL A 40 7.95 -10.59 5.41
CA VAL A 40 8.23 -12.02 5.56
C VAL A 40 8.58 -12.56 4.17
N VAL A 41 9.55 -13.45 4.06
CA VAL A 41 9.97 -13.98 2.76
C VAL A 41 9.50 -15.42 2.59
N PHE A 42 8.95 -15.73 1.43
CA PHE A 42 8.71 -17.10 0.99
C PHE A 42 9.64 -17.43 -0.17
N MET A 43 10.67 -18.24 0.11
CA MET A 43 11.56 -18.79 -0.91
C MET A 43 10.87 -19.96 -1.58
N ASN A 44 10.29 -19.69 -2.75
CA ASN A 44 9.45 -20.63 -3.49
C ASN A 44 10.27 -21.51 -4.46
N LYS A 45 9.68 -22.58 -4.95
CA LYS A 45 10.26 -23.55 -5.90
C LYS A 45 11.48 -24.30 -5.33
N VAL A 46 11.55 -24.48 -4.03
CA VAL A 46 12.65 -25.25 -3.39
C VAL A 46 12.67 -26.69 -3.84
N ASP A 47 11.51 -27.23 -4.23
CA ASP A 47 11.35 -28.57 -4.83
C ASP A 47 12.08 -28.76 -6.18
N MET A 48 12.53 -27.67 -6.80
CA MET A 48 13.28 -27.69 -8.07
C MET A 48 14.79 -27.52 -7.90
N VAL A 49 15.27 -27.41 -6.66
CA VAL A 49 16.69 -27.19 -6.34
C VAL A 49 17.20 -28.34 -5.50
N ASP A 50 18.11 -29.13 -6.06
CA ASP A 50 18.67 -30.30 -5.39
C ASP A 50 19.87 -29.96 -4.51
N ASP A 51 20.50 -28.81 -4.73
CA ASP A 51 21.71 -28.36 -4.01
C ASP A 51 21.34 -27.48 -2.81
N PRO A 52 21.55 -27.95 -1.57
CA PRO A 52 21.31 -27.15 -0.36
C PRO A 52 22.18 -25.88 -0.26
N GLU A 53 23.44 -25.92 -0.79
CA GLU A 53 24.34 -24.77 -0.74
C GLU A 53 23.80 -23.62 -1.59
N LEU A 54 23.14 -23.93 -2.70
CA LEU A 54 22.49 -22.93 -3.54
C LEU A 54 21.32 -22.25 -2.79
N LEU A 55 20.54 -23.02 -2.01
CA LEU A 55 19.46 -22.46 -1.20
C LEU A 55 19.99 -21.51 -0.13
N ASP A 56 21.12 -21.87 0.50
CA ASP A 56 21.77 -21.02 1.52
C ASP A 56 22.32 -19.73 0.89
N LEU A 57 22.90 -19.83 -0.30
CA LEU A 57 23.38 -18.65 -1.05
C LEU A 57 22.23 -17.69 -1.40
N VAL A 58 21.14 -18.20 -1.94
CA VAL A 58 19.95 -17.38 -2.27
C VAL A 58 19.37 -16.73 -1.02
N GLU A 59 19.33 -17.44 0.10
CA GLU A 59 18.86 -16.87 1.36
C GLU A 59 19.77 -15.72 1.83
N MET A 60 21.09 -15.90 1.73
CA MET A 60 22.06 -14.87 2.09
C MET A 60 21.90 -13.61 1.21
N GLU A 61 21.74 -13.77 -0.10
CA GLU A 61 21.50 -12.66 -1.02
C GLU A 61 20.21 -11.90 -0.70
N ILE A 62 19.13 -12.61 -0.32
CA ILE A 62 17.87 -11.99 0.10
C ILE A 62 18.08 -11.18 1.37
N ARG A 63 18.80 -11.71 2.38
CA ARG A 63 19.09 -11.01 3.63
C ARG A 63 19.91 -9.75 3.42
N GLU A 64 20.95 -9.83 2.60
CA GLU A 64 21.77 -8.68 2.21
C GLU A 64 20.93 -7.60 1.51
N LEU A 65 20.06 -8.02 0.60
CA LEU A 65 19.20 -7.11 -0.13
C LEU A 65 18.17 -6.42 0.78
N LEU A 66 17.57 -7.13 1.71
CA LEU A 66 16.66 -6.56 2.72
C LEU A 66 17.40 -5.54 3.59
N SER A 67 18.60 -5.88 4.06
CA SER A 67 19.45 -4.99 4.88
C SER A 67 19.87 -3.75 4.11
N PHE A 68 20.21 -3.88 2.83
CA PHE A 68 20.54 -2.74 1.95
C PHE A 68 19.38 -1.73 1.87
N TYR A 69 18.13 -2.20 1.80
CA TYR A 69 16.94 -1.34 1.80
C TYR A 69 16.41 -1.03 3.22
N GLN A 70 17.23 -1.23 4.25
CA GLN A 70 16.92 -0.89 5.65
C GLN A 70 15.75 -1.67 6.26
N PHE A 71 15.50 -2.88 5.81
CA PHE A 71 14.74 -3.86 6.54
C PHE A 71 15.66 -4.69 7.44
N ASP A 72 15.09 -5.35 8.44
CA ASP A 72 15.86 -6.24 9.34
C ASP A 72 16.16 -7.58 8.65
N GLY A 73 17.16 -7.58 7.77
CA GLY A 73 17.52 -8.77 6.98
C GLY A 73 17.92 -9.96 7.83
N ASP A 74 18.61 -9.73 8.96
CA ASP A 74 19.10 -10.80 9.83
C ASP A 74 17.96 -11.54 10.53
N ASN A 75 16.96 -10.83 11.02
CA ASN A 75 15.84 -11.40 11.78
C ASN A 75 14.58 -11.65 10.95
N THR A 76 14.58 -11.24 9.67
CA THR A 76 13.44 -11.50 8.79
C THR A 76 13.22 -13.00 8.59
N PRO A 77 12.00 -13.53 8.87
CA PRO A 77 11.68 -14.92 8.60
C PRO A 77 11.74 -15.20 7.08
N ILE A 78 12.52 -16.22 6.71
CA ILE A 78 12.59 -16.74 5.34
C ILE A 78 12.16 -18.19 5.36
N ILE A 79 11.00 -18.48 4.78
CA ILE A 79 10.42 -19.81 4.72
C ILE A 79 10.73 -20.43 3.37
N ARG A 80 11.42 -21.58 3.38
CA ARG A 80 11.75 -22.37 2.19
C ARG A 80 10.62 -23.33 1.88
N GLY A 81 10.04 -23.27 0.67
CA GLY A 81 8.89 -24.09 0.33
C GLY A 81 8.57 -24.19 -1.15
N SER A 82 7.52 -24.95 -1.44
CA SER A 82 6.91 -25.06 -2.77
C SER A 82 5.43 -24.73 -2.69
N ALA A 83 5.05 -23.60 -3.31
CA ALA A 83 3.64 -23.20 -3.36
C ALA A 83 2.81 -24.20 -4.20
N LEU A 84 3.38 -24.73 -5.28
CA LEU A 84 2.73 -25.75 -6.10
C LEU A 84 2.54 -27.06 -5.32
N GLY A 85 3.56 -27.49 -4.59
CA GLY A 85 3.45 -28.67 -3.72
C GLY A 85 2.39 -28.46 -2.62
N GLY A 86 2.35 -27.28 -2.01
CA GLY A 86 1.30 -26.92 -1.05
C GLY A 86 -0.11 -26.94 -1.64
N LEU A 87 -0.27 -26.40 -2.86
CA LEU A 87 -1.55 -26.42 -3.59
C LEU A 87 -2.01 -27.87 -3.91
N ASN A 88 -1.07 -28.74 -4.27
CA ASN A 88 -1.30 -30.16 -4.53
C ASN A 88 -1.49 -31.00 -3.23
N LYS A 89 -1.49 -30.35 -2.07
CA LYS A 89 -1.64 -30.99 -0.76
C LYS A 89 -0.54 -32.01 -0.42
N ASP A 90 0.67 -31.79 -0.93
CA ASP A 90 1.83 -32.60 -0.60
C ASP A 90 2.19 -32.44 0.88
N ALA A 91 2.36 -33.59 1.58
CA ALA A 91 2.62 -33.62 3.01
C ALA A 91 3.92 -32.92 3.45
N ASN A 92 4.90 -32.78 2.54
CA ASN A 92 6.14 -32.10 2.81
C ASN A 92 6.00 -30.56 2.72
N TRP A 93 5.08 -30.06 1.88
CA TRP A 93 5.00 -28.64 1.55
C TRP A 93 3.86 -27.91 2.24
N VAL A 94 2.75 -28.60 2.57
CA VAL A 94 1.64 -28.00 3.36
C VAL A 94 2.13 -27.42 4.70
N PRO A 95 3.00 -28.11 5.47
CA PRO A 95 3.54 -27.53 6.70
C PRO A 95 4.30 -26.22 6.48
N LYS A 96 4.99 -26.05 5.34
CA LYS A 96 5.74 -24.83 5.00
C LYS A 96 4.82 -23.64 4.71
N ILE A 97 3.65 -23.89 4.15
CA ILE A 97 2.62 -22.84 4.00
C ILE A 97 2.07 -22.43 5.38
N ASN A 98 1.85 -23.40 6.27
CA ASN A 98 1.42 -23.08 7.65
C ASN A 98 2.50 -22.32 8.43
N GLU A 99 3.79 -22.67 8.23
CA GLU A 99 4.94 -21.96 8.81
C GLU A 99 4.99 -20.51 8.32
N LEU A 100 4.75 -20.27 7.02
CA LEU A 100 4.65 -18.93 6.45
C LEU A 100 3.54 -18.13 7.14
N MET A 101 2.36 -18.71 7.30
CA MET A 101 1.25 -18.01 7.95
C MET A 101 1.54 -17.71 9.43
N ALA A 102 2.15 -18.66 10.14
CA ALA A 102 2.59 -18.44 11.53
C ALA A 102 3.66 -17.34 11.63
N ALA A 103 4.57 -17.26 10.66
CA ALA A 103 5.56 -16.18 10.60
C ALA A 103 4.91 -14.81 10.33
N VAL A 104 3.90 -14.75 9.46
CA VAL A 104 3.11 -13.53 9.24
C VAL A 104 2.43 -13.09 10.54
N ASP A 105 1.75 -14.00 11.24
CA ASP A 105 1.04 -13.68 12.48
C ASP A 105 1.96 -13.23 13.63
N SER A 106 3.18 -13.75 13.69
CA SER A 106 4.12 -13.47 14.78
C SER A 106 5.07 -12.30 14.50
N PHE A 107 5.45 -12.09 13.23
CA PHE A 107 6.49 -11.12 12.86
C PHE A 107 5.93 -9.78 12.39
N ILE A 108 4.78 -9.77 11.70
CA ILE A 108 4.15 -8.53 11.24
C ILE A 108 3.31 -7.95 12.39
N PRO A 109 3.62 -6.72 12.86
CA PRO A 109 2.89 -6.12 13.97
C PRO A 109 1.46 -5.74 13.51
N ILE A 110 0.49 -5.90 14.42
CA ILE A 110 -0.85 -5.36 14.20
C ILE A 110 -0.72 -3.82 14.26
N PRO A 111 -1.09 -3.10 13.19
CA PRO A 111 -0.98 -1.65 13.18
C PRO A 111 -1.96 -1.02 14.18
N PRO A 112 -1.61 0.15 14.77
CA PRO A 112 -2.54 0.89 15.59
C PRO A 112 -3.73 1.35 14.73
N ARG A 113 -4.95 1.12 15.20
CA ARG A 113 -6.18 1.54 14.54
C ARG A 113 -6.68 2.84 15.15
N GLU A 114 -6.72 3.91 14.38
CA GLU A 114 -7.15 5.23 14.83
C GLU A 114 -8.68 5.37 14.79
N VAL A 115 -9.37 4.56 15.56
CA VAL A 115 -10.84 4.50 15.60
C VAL A 115 -11.50 5.73 16.23
N ASP A 116 -10.77 6.46 17.08
CA ASP A 116 -11.29 7.65 17.79
C ASP A 116 -11.26 8.93 16.93
N LYS A 117 -10.59 8.90 15.78
CA LYS A 117 -10.57 10.01 14.83
C LYS A 117 -11.85 10.05 13.98
N PRO A 118 -12.17 11.20 13.36
CA PRO A 118 -13.24 11.26 12.37
C PRO A 118 -13.03 10.25 11.23
N PHE A 119 -14.13 9.65 10.76
CA PHE A 119 -14.09 8.69 9.66
C PHE A 119 -13.47 9.31 8.39
N LEU A 120 -12.56 8.55 7.77
CA LEU A 120 -11.92 8.88 6.51
C LEU A 120 -11.55 7.61 5.74
N MET A 121 -11.98 7.55 4.48
CA MET A 121 -11.68 6.45 3.55
C MET A 121 -11.31 6.99 2.17
N PRO A 122 -10.07 6.85 1.70
CA PRO A 122 -9.71 7.11 0.31
C PRO A 122 -10.37 6.12 -0.63
N VAL A 123 -10.90 6.60 -1.75
CA VAL A 123 -11.57 5.78 -2.76
C VAL A 123 -10.54 5.10 -3.66
N GLU A 124 -10.60 3.79 -3.75
CA GLU A 124 -9.75 2.97 -4.63
C GLU A 124 -10.43 2.60 -5.94
N ASP A 125 -11.67 2.16 -5.85
CA ASP A 125 -12.46 1.77 -7.00
C ASP A 125 -13.94 2.05 -6.77
N VAL A 126 -14.72 2.11 -7.86
CA VAL A 126 -16.15 2.44 -7.83
C VAL A 126 -16.91 1.51 -8.74
N PHE A 127 -17.90 0.85 -8.18
CA PHE A 127 -18.78 -0.08 -8.90
C PHE A 127 -20.24 0.40 -8.88
N SER A 128 -20.99 -0.01 -9.88
CA SER A 128 -22.45 0.11 -9.86
C SER A 128 -23.05 -1.29 -9.70
N ILE A 129 -23.87 -1.48 -8.70
CA ILE A 129 -24.63 -2.72 -8.49
C ILE A 129 -26.06 -2.49 -8.88
N THR A 130 -26.55 -3.24 -9.87
CA THR A 130 -27.93 -3.16 -10.35
C THR A 130 -28.91 -3.34 -9.19
N GLY A 131 -29.80 -2.36 -9.00
CA GLY A 131 -30.81 -2.38 -7.93
C GLY A 131 -30.32 -1.99 -6.54
N ARG A 132 -29.00 -1.77 -6.36
CA ARG A 132 -28.44 -1.36 -5.05
C ARG A 132 -27.80 0.04 -5.06
N GLY A 133 -27.28 0.50 -6.21
CA GLY A 133 -26.65 1.80 -6.36
C GLY A 133 -25.15 1.75 -6.53
N THR A 134 -24.49 2.83 -6.17
CA THR A 134 -23.03 3.00 -6.31
C THR A 134 -22.31 2.48 -5.06
N VAL A 135 -21.28 1.67 -5.27
CA VAL A 135 -20.36 1.18 -4.23
C VAL A 135 -18.99 1.77 -4.45
N ALA A 136 -18.47 2.46 -3.46
CA ALA A 136 -17.08 2.91 -3.42
C ALA A 136 -16.28 1.99 -2.50
N THR A 137 -15.14 1.48 -2.97
CA THR A 137 -14.25 0.63 -2.18
C THR A 137 -13.03 1.39 -1.75
N GLY A 138 -12.48 1.01 -0.59
CA GLY A 138 -11.25 1.55 -0.06
C GLY A 138 -10.93 0.97 1.32
N ARG A 139 -9.74 1.31 1.80
CA ARG A 139 -9.36 1.05 3.18
C ARG A 139 -9.80 2.22 4.05
N ILE A 140 -10.46 1.96 5.16
CA ILE A 140 -10.73 2.97 6.18
C ILE A 140 -9.40 3.37 6.83
N GLU A 141 -9.02 4.63 6.66
CA GLU A 141 -7.76 5.16 7.21
C GLU A 141 -7.92 5.51 8.68
N THR A 142 -9.03 6.18 9.03
CA THR A 142 -9.35 6.57 10.39
C THR A 142 -10.85 6.46 10.68
N GLY A 143 -11.19 6.33 11.96
CA GLY A 143 -12.56 6.39 12.46
C GLY A 143 -13.37 5.12 12.26
N ILE A 144 -14.66 5.28 12.44
CA ILE A 144 -15.68 4.23 12.30
C ILE A 144 -16.78 4.75 11.38
N ILE A 145 -17.35 3.87 10.57
CA ILE A 145 -18.50 4.13 9.73
C ILE A 145 -19.59 3.09 9.98
N ASN A 146 -20.82 3.53 10.16
CA ASN A 146 -21.97 2.67 10.32
C ASN A 146 -22.92 2.78 9.13
N SER A 147 -23.73 1.77 8.91
CA SER A 147 -24.86 1.90 8.01
C SER A 147 -25.84 2.95 8.56
N GLY A 148 -26.20 3.92 7.73
CA GLY A 148 -27.03 5.07 8.10
C GLY A 148 -26.27 6.38 8.30
N ASP A 149 -24.95 6.34 8.41
CA ASP A 149 -24.13 7.53 8.61
C ASP A 149 -24.10 8.44 7.37
N GLU A 150 -24.14 9.75 7.59
CA GLU A 150 -23.91 10.75 6.56
C GLU A 150 -22.42 10.91 6.28
N VAL A 151 -22.07 11.06 5.02
CA VAL A 151 -20.71 11.25 4.54
C VAL A 151 -20.61 12.37 3.52
N GLU A 152 -19.43 12.99 3.44
CA GLU A 152 -19.03 13.87 2.35
C GLU A 152 -18.03 13.17 1.44
N ILE A 153 -18.17 13.39 0.13
CA ILE A 153 -17.22 12.91 -0.88
C ILE A 153 -16.50 14.13 -1.42
N LEU A 154 -15.18 14.12 -1.31
CA LEU A 154 -14.30 15.27 -1.49
C LEU A 154 -13.14 14.96 -2.43
N GLY A 155 -12.59 16.02 -3.02
CA GLY A 155 -11.41 15.95 -3.88
C GLY A 155 -11.74 15.84 -5.37
N MET A 156 -10.82 16.31 -6.21
CA MET A 156 -10.89 16.31 -7.68
C MET A 156 -12.08 17.08 -8.31
N GLN A 157 -12.93 17.69 -7.49
CA GLN A 157 -14.04 18.56 -7.87
C GLN A 157 -14.17 19.69 -6.86
N GLU A 158 -14.68 20.83 -7.30
CA GLU A 158 -14.92 21.99 -6.42
C GLU A 158 -16.11 21.76 -5.49
N GLU A 159 -17.13 21.02 -5.98
CA GLU A 159 -18.33 20.75 -5.22
C GLU A 159 -18.16 19.55 -4.29
N LYS A 160 -18.54 19.78 -3.03
CA LYS A 160 -18.67 18.71 -2.02
C LYS A 160 -19.96 17.96 -2.26
N MET A 161 -19.88 16.66 -2.41
CA MET A 161 -21.07 15.81 -2.52
C MET A 161 -21.41 15.21 -1.16
N LYS A 162 -22.69 15.15 -0.82
CA LYS A 162 -23.19 14.48 0.38
C LYS A 162 -23.92 13.20 0.02
N SER A 163 -23.74 12.18 0.85
CA SER A 163 -24.43 10.91 0.71
C SER A 163 -24.71 10.29 2.07
N VAL A 164 -25.48 9.22 2.07
CA VAL A 164 -25.70 8.35 3.22
C VAL A 164 -25.18 6.96 2.87
N VAL A 165 -24.42 6.37 3.76
CA VAL A 165 -23.97 4.98 3.65
C VAL A 165 -25.16 4.08 3.96
N THR A 166 -25.61 3.30 2.98
CA THR A 166 -26.75 2.38 3.14
C THR A 166 -26.33 0.96 3.45
N GLY A 167 -25.04 0.68 3.39
CA GLY A 167 -24.46 -0.62 3.75
C GLY A 167 -22.94 -0.59 3.72
N VAL A 168 -22.35 -1.38 4.58
CA VAL A 168 -20.89 -1.65 4.63
C VAL A 168 -20.70 -3.11 4.27
N GLU A 169 -19.84 -3.41 3.31
CA GLU A 169 -19.58 -4.78 2.84
C GLU A 169 -18.09 -5.09 2.90
N MET A 170 -17.73 -6.25 3.43
CA MET A 170 -16.37 -6.79 3.42
C MET A 170 -16.42 -8.28 3.10
N PHE A 171 -15.60 -8.75 2.13
CA PHE A 171 -15.56 -10.15 1.68
C PHE A 171 -16.95 -10.73 1.34
N ARG A 172 -17.80 -9.94 0.65
CA ARG A 172 -19.19 -10.29 0.29
C ARG A 172 -20.13 -10.52 1.49
N LYS A 173 -19.77 -9.99 2.66
CA LYS A 173 -20.63 -10.00 3.84
C LYS A 173 -21.01 -8.57 4.21
N LEU A 174 -22.29 -8.36 4.47
CA LEU A 174 -22.77 -7.10 5.02
C LEU A 174 -22.34 -7.02 6.50
N LEU A 175 -21.87 -5.86 6.88
CA LEU A 175 -21.45 -5.53 8.24
C LEU A 175 -22.31 -4.38 8.75
N ASP A 176 -22.51 -4.33 10.07
CA ASP A 176 -23.20 -3.21 10.72
C ASP A 176 -22.29 -1.95 10.72
N LYS A 177 -20.99 -2.16 10.86
CA LYS A 177 -19.96 -1.10 10.86
C LYS A 177 -18.67 -1.53 10.18
N GLY A 178 -17.87 -0.53 9.75
CA GLY A 178 -16.46 -0.68 9.39
C GLY A 178 -15.61 0.22 10.26
N GLU A 179 -14.36 -0.15 10.52
CA GLU A 179 -13.44 0.62 11.36
C GLU A 179 -12.05 0.75 10.73
N ALA A 180 -11.26 1.70 11.24
CA ALA A 180 -9.92 1.97 10.74
C ALA A 180 -9.11 0.68 10.54
N GLY A 181 -8.51 0.52 9.35
CA GLY A 181 -7.78 -0.68 8.93
C GLY A 181 -8.60 -1.66 8.08
N ASP A 182 -9.93 -1.56 8.07
CA ASP A 182 -10.77 -2.44 7.27
C ASP A 182 -10.81 -2.02 5.80
N ASN A 183 -10.72 -2.99 4.89
CA ASN A 183 -11.00 -2.80 3.47
C ASN A 183 -12.46 -3.09 3.21
N VAL A 184 -13.22 -2.07 2.85
CA VAL A 184 -14.68 -2.16 2.73
C VAL A 184 -15.19 -1.59 1.40
N GLY A 185 -16.38 -2.05 1.01
CA GLY A 185 -17.23 -1.39 0.04
C GLY A 185 -18.35 -0.64 0.76
N LEU A 186 -18.48 0.65 0.49
CA LEU A 186 -19.58 1.49 1.01
C LEU A 186 -20.65 1.66 -0.04
N LEU A 187 -21.86 1.23 0.26
CA LEU A 187 -23.04 1.51 -0.54
C LEU A 187 -23.49 2.95 -0.30
N LEU A 188 -23.54 3.76 -1.36
CA LEU A 188 -23.83 5.18 -1.27
C LEU A 188 -25.19 5.49 -1.91
N ARG A 189 -26.03 6.25 -1.18
CA ARG A 189 -27.36 6.64 -1.65
C ARG A 189 -27.29 7.86 -2.56
N GLY A 190 -27.99 7.79 -3.70
CA GLY A 190 -28.28 8.98 -4.53
C GLY A 190 -27.07 9.59 -5.25
N ILE A 191 -25.99 8.82 -5.39
CA ILE A 191 -24.79 9.27 -6.12
C ILE A 191 -24.54 8.32 -7.30
N ASP A 192 -24.40 8.89 -8.47
CA ASP A 192 -24.07 8.15 -9.68
C ASP A 192 -22.59 7.77 -9.69
N LYS A 193 -22.29 6.61 -10.25
CA LYS A 193 -20.91 6.09 -10.36
C LYS A 193 -19.96 7.11 -11.00
N ASP A 194 -20.41 7.81 -12.03
CA ASP A 194 -19.58 8.73 -12.81
C ASP A 194 -19.16 10.00 -12.05
N LYS A 195 -19.79 10.26 -10.90
CA LYS A 195 -19.47 11.39 -10.01
C LYS A 195 -18.37 11.05 -9.00
N ILE A 196 -18.12 9.77 -8.77
CA ILE A 196 -17.07 9.31 -7.85
C ILE A 196 -15.98 8.61 -8.66
N ARG A 197 -14.73 8.88 -8.31
CA ARG A 197 -13.58 8.22 -8.92
C ARG A 197 -12.47 7.98 -7.90
N ARG A 198 -11.58 7.07 -8.25
CA ARG A 198 -10.36 6.82 -7.50
C ARG A 198 -9.61 8.13 -7.22
N GLY A 199 -9.06 8.25 -6.02
CA GLY A 199 -8.34 9.43 -5.55
C GLY A 199 -9.21 10.44 -4.81
N MET A 200 -10.54 10.34 -4.89
CA MET A 200 -11.43 11.06 -3.98
C MET A 200 -11.40 10.44 -2.59
N VAL A 201 -11.94 11.16 -1.62
CA VAL A 201 -12.00 10.74 -0.22
C VAL A 201 -13.44 10.81 0.27
N ILE A 202 -13.88 9.78 0.98
CA ILE A 202 -15.15 9.76 1.70
C ILE A 202 -14.83 10.02 3.17
N ALA A 203 -15.45 11.02 3.76
CA ALA A 203 -15.14 11.45 5.11
C ALA A 203 -16.40 11.84 5.90
N LYS A 204 -16.24 11.94 7.22
CA LYS A 204 -17.28 12.52 8.08
C LYS A 204 -17.51 13.97 7.65
N PRO A 205 -18.79 14.42 7.53
CA PRO A 205 -19.09 15.78 7.09
C PRO A 205 -18.35 16.86 7.87
N GLY A 206 -17.67 17.76 7.16
CA GLY A 206 -16.93 18.89 7.74
C GLY A 206 -15.61 18.53 8.46
N SER A 207 -15.15 17.28 8.40
CA SER A 207 -13.93 16.85 9.11
C SER A 207 -12.64 17.18 8.37
N ILE A 208 -12.68 17.34 7.04
CA ILE A 208 -11.51 17.65 6.21
C ILE A 208 -11.82 18.71 5.16
N THR A 209 -10.77 19.37 4.69
CA THR A 209 -10.82 20.32 3.58
C THR A 209 -9.73 19.94 2.57
N PRO A 210 -10.06 19.77 1.28
CA PRO A 210 -9.06 19.59 0.24
C PRO A 210 -8.23 20.85 0.04
N HIS A 211 -6.94 20.66 -0.26
CA HIS A 211 -6.01 21.74 -0.59
C HIS A 211 -5.32 21.45 -1.91
N THR A 212 -5.08 22.48 -2.71
CA THR A 212 -4.31 22.42 -3.96
C THR A 212 -2.86 22.81 -3.76
N ASP A 213 -2.61 23.67 -2.80
CA ASP A 213 -1.27 24.15 -2.47
C ASP A 213 -0.87 23.65 -1.08
N PHE A 214 0.33 23.11 -0.98
CA PHE A 214 0.88 22.61 0.28
C PHE A 214 2.40 22.75 0.32
N LYS A 215 2.97 22.73 1.50
CA LYS A 215 4.41 22.64 1.72
C LYS A 215 4.78 21.22 2.11
N ALA A 216 5.88 20.74 1.56
CA ALA A 216 6.40 19.40 1.85
C ALA A 216 7.90 19.44 2.05
N GLU A 217 8.38 18.67 2.99
CA GLU A 217 9.79 18.33 3.12
C GLU A 217 10.06 17.09 2.26
N ILE A 218 10.97 17.18 1.30
CA ILE A 218 11.28 16.11 0.38
C ILE A 218 12.77 15.76 0.43
N TYR A 219 13.07 14.47 0.34
CA TYR A 219 14.40 13.94 0.09
C TYR A 219 14.48 13.43 -1.36
N VAL A 220 15.47 13.89 -2.09
CA VAL A 220 15.67 13.48 -3.49
C VAL A 220 16.57 12.26 -3.55
N LEU A 221 16.00 11.10 -3.85
CA LEU A 221 16.75 9.84 -3.94
C LEU A 221 17.91 9.92 -4.93
N LYS A 222 19.08 9.41 -4.53
CA LYS A 222 20.26 9.24 -5.38
C LYS A 222 20.08 8.08 -6.36
N LYS A 223 20.94 8.03 -7.37
CA LYS A 223 20.93 6.95 -8.37
C LYS A 223 21.09 5.56 -7.73
N GLU A 224 21.99 5.45 -6.75
CA GLU A 224 22.25 4.19 -6.03
C GLU A 224 21.05 3.73 -5.19
N GLU A 225 20.18 4.66 -4.81
CA GLU A 225 18.93 4.41 -4.08
C GLU A 225 17.73 4.16 -5.01
N GLY A 226 17.98 3.99 -6.32
CA GLY A 226 16.92 3.83 -7.32
C GLY A 226 16.29 5.14 -7.77
N GLY A 227 16.90 6.28 -7.40
CA GLY A 227 16.43 7.62 -7.74
C GLY A 227 17.03 8.17 -9.04
N ARG A 228 16.97 9.48 -9.16
CA ARG A 228 17.46 10.20 -10.36
C ARG A 228 18.96 10.48 -10.27
N HIS A 229 19.57 10.69 -11.44
CA HIS A 229 20.99 11.04 -11.57
C HIS A 229 21.23 12.48 -12.03
N THR A 230 20.14 13.22 -12.29
CA THR A 230 20.20 14.62 -12.73
C THR A 230 19.44 15.52 -11.76
N PRO A 231 19.85 16.78 -11.59
CA PRO A 231 19.10 17.75 -10.79
C PRO A 231 17.73 18.04 -11.44
N PHE A 232 16.84 18.63 -10.67
CA PHE A 232 15.65 19.29 -11.21
C PHE A 232 15.64 20.78 -10.83
N HIS A 233 14.99 21.57 -11.65
CA HIS A 233 14.89 23.02 -11.49
C HIS A 233 13.52 23.42 -10.95
N ASN A 234 13.41 24.70 -10.56
CA ASN A 234 12.14 25.30 -10.21
C ASN A 234 11.07 25.06 -11.29
N LYS A 235 9.82 24.93 -10.89
CA LYS A 235 8.68 24.57 -11.77
C LYS A 235 8.77 23.16 -12.38
N TYR A 236 9.55 22.26 -11.78
CA TYR A 236 9.54 20.86 -12.16
C TYR A 236 8.16 20.23 -11.91
N ARG A 237 7.67 19.43 -12.83
CA ARG A 237 6.32 18.86 -12.80
C ARG A 237 6.36 17.34 -12.73
N PRO A 238 6.56 16.75 -11.54
CA PRO A 238 6.50 15.31 -11.34
C PRO A 238 5.07 14.82 -11.13
N GLN A 239 4.94 13.49 -11.16
CA GLN A 239 3.75 12.81 -10.69
C GLN A 239 3.81 12.68 -9.16
N PHE A 240 2.78 13.16 -8.47
CA PHE A 240 2.61 12.99 -7.04
C PHE A 240 1.65 11.83 -6.76
N TYR A 241 2.03 10.97 -5.86
CA TYR A 241 1.20 9.87 -5.36
C TYR A 241 0.82 10.16 -3.92
N LEU A 242 -0.45 10.45 -3.68
CA LEU A 242 -1.00 10.78 -2.37
C LEU A 242 -2.21 9.88 -2.10
N ARG A 243 -2.11 9.00 -1.09
CA ARG A 243 -3.14 7.98 -0.83
C ARG A 243 -3.45 7.16 -2.09
N THR A 244 -4.69 7.22 -2.59
CA THR A 244 -5.13 6.49 -3.78
C THR A 244 -5.06 7.30 -5.07
N THR A 245 -4.70 8.58 -4.99
CA THR A 245 -4.60 9.47 -6.15
C THR A 245 -3.19 9.55 -6.71
N ASP A 246 -3.12 9.83 -8.00
CA ASP A 246 -1.92 10.23 -8.72
C ASP A 246 -2.22 11.50 -9.51
N VAL A 247 -1.48 12.55 -9.25
CA VAL A 247 -1.67 13.86 -9.88
C VAL A 247 -0.34 14.47 -10.30
N THR A 248 -0.33 15.16 -11.44
CA THR A 248 0.80 16.00 -11.82
C THR A 248 0.73 17.30 -11.04
N GLY A 249 1.77 17.59 -10.27
CA GLY A 249 1.90 18.86 -9.56
C GLY A 249 3.12 19.63 -10.02
N GLU A 250 3.24 20.88 -9.62
CA GLU A 250 4.36 21.75 -9.88
C GLU A 250 5.11 22.04 -8.58
N ILE A 251 6.44 21.97 -8.61
CA ILE A 251 7.28 22.27 -7.46
C ILE A 251 7.79 23.69 -7.54
N ASP A 252 7.44 24.50 -6.54
CA ASP A 252 8.05 25.80 -6.28
C ASP A 252 9.16 25.64 -5.26
N LEU A 253 10.40 25.92 -5.68
CA LEU A 253 11.55 25.86 -4.78
C LEU A 253 11.62 27.13 -3.92
N PRO A 254 12.23 27.04 -2.71
CA PRO A 254 12.46 28.20 -1.86
C PRO A 254 13.24 29.31 -2.57
N GLU A 255 13.03 30.54 -2.13
CA GLU A 255 13.78 31.70 -2.67
C GLU A 255 15.29 31.48 -2.60
N GLY A 256 15.98 31.80 -3.71
CA GLY A 256 17.43 31.66 -3.83
C GLY A 256 17.90 30.24 -4.20
N ARG A 257 17.00 29.29 -4.39
CA ARG A 257 17.33 27.92 -4.82
C ARG A 257 16.83 27.67 -6.23
N GLU A 258 17.75 27.57 -7.20
CA GLU A 258 17.40 27.38 -8.61
C GLU A 258 17.25 25.89 -8.98
N MET A 259 17.94 25.00 -8.26
CA MET A 259 17.92 23.56 -8.52
C MET A 259 18.09 22.73 -7.24
N VAL A 260 17.71 21.46 -7.33
CA VAL A 260 17.87 20.46 -6.29
C VAL A 260 18.61 19.25 -6.85
N MET A 261 19.64 18.81 -6.15
CA MET A 261 20.48 17.67 -6.54
C MET A 261 19.97 16.36 -5.94
N PRO A 262 20.26 15.22 -6.58
CA PRO A 262 20.08 13.91 -5.95
C PRO A 262 20.84 13.85 -4.60
N GLY A 263 20.13 13.44 -3.52
CA GLY A 263 20.66 13.42 -2.16
C GLY A 263 20.35 14.66 -1.33
N ASP A 264 19.73 15.67 -1.90
CA ASP A 264 19.34 16.87 -1.17
C ASP A 264 18.02 16.67 -0.40
N ASN A 265 17.93 17.38 0.74
CA ASN A 265 16.67 17.66 1.41
C ASN A 265 16.24 19.09 1.07
N VAL A 266 14.97 19.29 0.79
CA VAL A 266 14.37 20.59 0.50
C VAL A 266 12.92 20.66 1.00
N THR A 267 12.54 21.84 1.51
CA THR A 267 11.15 22.13 1.96
C THR A 267 10.46 23.01 0.94
#